data_2ecceec36ffd2e051ddf6e197a979c9c
#
_entry.id   2ecceec36ffd2e051ddf6e197a979c9c
#
_cell.length_a   1.000
_cell.length_b   1.000
_cell.length_c   1.000
_cell.angle_alpha   90.00
_cell.angle_beta   90.00
_cell.angle_gamma   90.00
#
_symmetry.space_group_name_H-M   'P 1'
#
loop_
_entity.id
_entity.type
_entity.pdbx_description
1 polymer ?
#
loop_
_entity_poly.entity_id
_entity_poly.type
_entity_poly.pdbx_seq_one_letter_code
_entity_poly.pdbx_strand_id
1 'polypeptide(L)'
;MYSKNVEDYLEAIYNITERKGYARTKDISRELDVRPPSVTEMLKKLDNIGLVNYERYGGVRLTKKGERIAKVVKTRHDAIKAFLSILLISEKTAERDACKLEHDLSPETIEQLTKFVNFVKKAPIYPKWLEHFKEFCITGEYVCEHVKES
;
A
#
# COMPACT_ATOMS: atom_id res chain seq x y z
N MET A 1 -13.55 11.88 -3.29
CA MET A 1 -12.85 10.71 -2.75
C MET A 1 -13.69 9.47 -3.04
N TYR A 2 -13.10 8.42 -3.52
CA TYR A 2 -13.79 7.16 -3.80
C TYR A 2 -13.88 6.29 -2.55
N SER A 3 -14.85 5.36 -2.53
CA SER A 3 -14.96 4.42 -1.42
C SER A 3 -13.76 3.48 -1.37
N LYS A 4 -13.46 2.94 -0.18
CA LYS A 4 -12.44 1.92 0.01
C LYS A 4 -12.57 0.77 -1.01
N ASN A 5 -13.78 0.28 -1.22
CA ASN A 5 -14.03 -0.83 -2.14
C ASN A 5 -13.64 -0.47 -3.59
N VAL A 6 -13.93 0.74 -4.05
CA VAL A 6 -13.50 1.22 -5.38
C VAL A 6 -11.98 1.31 -5.46
N GLU A 7 -11.35 1.87 -4.46
CA GLU A 7 -9.87 1.99 -4.40
C GLU A 7 -9.19 0.62 -4.40
N ASP A 8 -9.69 -0.35 -3.63
CA ASP A 8 -9.18 -1.73 -3.61
C ASP A 8 -9.23 -2.39 -4.99
N TYR A 9 -10.34 -2.24 -5.73
CA TYR A 9 -10.46 -2.78 -7.09
C TYR A 9 -9.48 -2.13 -8.06
N LEU A 10 -9.34 -0.81 -8.02
CA LEU A 10 -8.42 -0.09 -8.92
C LEU A 10 -6.97 -0.48 -8.64
N GLU A 11 -6.59 -0.59 -7.38
CA GLU A 11 -5.26 -1.05 -6.99
C GLU A 11 -5.01 -2.50 -7.42
N ALA A 12 -5.96 -3.39 -7.21
CA ALA A 12 -5.86 -4.80 -7.65
C ALA A 12 -5.68 -4.90 -9.16
N ILE A 13 -6.46 -4.18 -9.95
CA ILE A 13 -6.35 -4.14 -11.42
C ILE A 13 -4.97 -3.62 -11.82
N TYR A 14 -4.51 -2.55 -11.19
CA TYR A 14 -3.19 -1.98 -11.44
C TYR A 14 -2.07 -3.00 -11.16
N ASN A 15 -2.05 -3.60 -10.00
CA ASN A 15 -1.04 -4.58 -9.59
C ASN A 15 -1.04 -5.82 -10.50
N ILE A 16 -2.21 -6.34 -10.87
CA ILE A 16 -2.33 -7.48 -11.78
C ILE A 16 -1.81 -7.10 -13.16
N THR A 17 -2.17 -5.93 -13.68
CA THR A 17 -1.72 -5.45 -14.99
C THR A 17 -0.20 -5.27 -15.03
N GLU A 18 0.41 -4.74 -13.97
CA GLU A 18 1.87 -4.63 -13.87
C GLU A 18 2.58 -5.98 -13.90
N ARG A 19 2.00 -7.01 -13.31
CA ARG A 19 2.58 -8.36 -13.29
C ARG A 19 2.35 -9.16 -14.58
N LYS A 20 1.14 -9.08 -15.13
CA LYS A 20 0.68 -9.97 -16.22
C LYS A 20 0.45 -9.26 -17.55
N GLY A 21 0.43 -7.92 -17.54
CA GLY A 21 0.08 -7.10 -18.71
C GLY A 21 -1.42 -6.95 -18.96
N TYR A 22 -2.27 -7.70 -18.27
CA TYR A 22 -3.74 -7.65 -18.36
C TYR A 22 -4.38 -8.16 -17.08
N ALA A 23 -5.61 -7.75 -16.82
CA ALA A 23 -6.41 -8.25 -15.70
C ALA A 23 -7.72 -8.85 -16.20
N ARG A 24 -8.12 -9.96 -15.61
CA ARG A 24 -9.40 -10.63 -15.86
C ARG A 24 -10.19 -10.76 -14.56
N THR A 25 -11.48 -10.98 -14.67
CA THR A 25 -12.39 -11.17 -13.53
C THR A 25 -11.86 -12.21 -12.53
N LYS A 26 -11.36 -13.35 -13.01
CA LYS A 26 -10.81 -14.39 -12.13
C LYS A 26 -9.54 -13.95 -11.38
N ASP A 27 -8.71 -13.13 -11.98
CA ASP A 27 -7.49 -12.62 -11.34
C ASP A 27 -7.86 -11.68 -10.19
N ILE A 28 -8.83 -10.79 -10.42
CA ILE A 28 -9.34 -9.84 -9.42
C ILE A 28 -10.05 -10.58 -8.29
N SER A 29 -10.90 -11.57 -8.64
CA SER A 29 -11.59 -12.43 -7.69
C SER A 29 -10.62 -13.10 -6.71
N ARG A 30 -9.51 -13.60 -7.22
CA ARG A 30 -8.45 -14.23 -6.43
C ARG A 30 -7.68 -13.23 -5.58
N GLU A 31 -7.30 -12.09 -6.16
CA GLU A 31 -6.53 -11.04 -5.50
C GLU A 31 -7.29 -10.43 -4.31
N LEU A 32 -8.58 -10.19 -4.47
CA LEU A 32 -9.42 -9.54 -3.46
C LEU A 32 -10.21 -10.53 -2.58
N ASP A 33 -10.10 -11.84 -2.86
CA ASP A 33 -10.89 -12.88 -2.19
C ASP A 33 -12.40 -12.60 -2.22
N VAL A 34 -12.90 -12.24 -3.40
CA VAL A 34 -14.33 -11.97 -3.66
C VAL A 34 -14.87 -12.86 -4.76
N ARG A 35 -16.15 -13.14 -4.73
CA ARG A 35 -16.79 -14.01 -5.73
C ARG A 35 -16.81 -13.38 -7.12
N PRO A 36 -16.59 -14.15 -8.21
CA PRO A 36 -16.60 -13.63 -9.57
C PRO A 36 -17.84 -12.81 -9.96
N PRO A 37 -19.08 -13.17 -9.57
CA PRO A 37 -20.24 -12.32 -9.86
C PRO A 37 -20.16 -10.92 -9.23
N SER A 38 -19.61 -10.80 -8.03
CA SER A 38 -19.40 -9.53 -7.35
C SER A 38 -18.36 -8.68 -8.08
N VAL A 39 -17.30 -9.31 -8.59
CA VAL A 39 -16.29 -8.63 -9.43
C VAL A 39 -16.92 -8.08 -10.70
N THR A 40 -17.69 -8.92 -11.41
CA THR A 40 -18.36 -8.50 -12.65
C THR A 40 -19.32 -7.32 -12.41
N GLU A 41 -20.06 -7.34 -11.34
CA GLU A 41 -20.97 -6.23 -10.96
C GLU A 41 -20.19 -4.94 -10.67
N MET A 42 -19.11 -5.05 -9.92
CA MET A 42 -18.26 -3.89 -9.62
C MET A 42 -17.57 -3.34 -10.87
N LEU A 43 -17.06 -4.20 -11.75
CA LEU A 43 -16.43 -3.77 -12.99
C LEU A 43 -17.39 -3.00 -13.90
N LYS A 44 -18.66 -3.40 -13.95
CA LYS A 44 -19.70 -2.65 -14.66
C LYS A 44 -19.92 -1.25 -14.06
N LYS A 45 -19.93 -1.16 -12.73
CA LYS A 45 -20.03 0.14 -12.03
C LYS A 45 -18.83 1.03 -12.33
N LEU A 46 -17.62 0.48 -12.26
CA LEU A 46 -16.38 1.22 -12.53
C LEU A 46 -16.28 1.67 -13.99
N ASP A 47 -16.78 0.87 -14.92
CA ASP A 47 -16.87 1.22 -16.35
C ASP A 47 -17.84 2.39 -16.55
N ASN A 48 -19.01 2.33 -15.93
CA ASN A 48 -20.03 3.39 -16.02
C ASN A 48 -19.53 4.74 -15.49
N ILE A 49 -18.65 4.75 -14.49
CA ILE A 49 -18.08 6.00 -13.95
C ILE A 49 -16.73 6.38 -14.58
N GLY A 50 -16.32 5.67 -15.62
CA GLY A 50 -15.15 6.01 -16.42
C GLY A 50 -13.80 5.72 -15.76
N LEU A 51 -13.73 4.75 -14.84
CA LEU A 51 -12.48 4.37 -14.16
C LEU A 51 -11.81 3.16 -14.80
N VAL A 52 -12.58 2.31 -15.47
CA VAL A 52 -12.09 1.16 -16.22
C VAL A 52 -12.77 1.06 -17.59
N ASN A 53 -12.14 0.33 -18.51
CA ASN A 53 -12.76 -0.19 -19.73
C ASN A 53 -12.92 -1.69 -19.53
N TYR A 54 -14.16 -2.16 -19.41
CA TYR A 54 -14.48 -3.55 -19.16
C TYR A 54 -15.14 -4.20 -20.36
N GLU A 55 -14.57 -5.29 -20.82
CA GLU A 55 -15.13 -6.17 -21.85
C GLU A 55 -15.39 -7.55 -21.25
N ARG A 56 -16.62 -8.04 -21.40
CA ARG A 56 -17.09 -9.29 -20.76
C ARG A 56 -16.15 -10.48 -20.99
N TYR A 57 -15.55 -10.59 -22.16
CA TYR A 57 -14.62 -11.69 -22.53
C TYR A 57 -13.18 -11.22 -22.80
N GLY A 58 -12.94 -9.92 -22.83
CA GLY A 58 -11.66 -9.29 -23.15
C GLY A 58 -10.83 -8.86 -21.96
N GLY A 59 -11.39 -8.94 -20.75
CA GLY A 59 -10.74 -8.46 -19.55
C GLY A 59 -11.06 -7.00 -19.21
N VAL A 60 -10.26 -6.42 -18.33
CA VAL A 60 -10.43 -5.06 -17.85
C VAL A 60 -9.11 -4.29 -17.93
N ARG A 61 -9.21 -3.02 -18.26
CA ARG A 61 -8.10 -2.06 -18.27
C ARG A 61 -8.49 -0.80 -17.53
N LEU A 62 -7.54 -0.20 -16.84
CA LEU A 62 -7.74 1.12 -16.22
C LEU A 62 -7.79 2.20 -17.30
N THR A 63 -8.71 3.16 -17.13
CA THR A 63 -8.63 4.44 -17.84
C THR A 63 -7.48 5.27 -17.25
N LYS A 64 -7.09 6.36 -17.91
CA LYS A 64 -6.09 7.30 -17.35
C LYS A 64 -6.50 7.82 -15.97
N LYS A 65 -7.79 8.08 -15.78
CA LYS A 65 -8.35 8.50 -14.49
C LYS A 65 -8.23 7.39 -13.43
N GLY A 66 -8.62 6.16 -13.78
CA GLY A 66 -8.51 5.00 -12.90
C GLY A 66 -7.06 4.70 -12.52
N GLU A 67 -6.14 4.79 -13.47
CA GLU A 67 -4.70 4.58 -13.23
C GLU A 67 -4.12 5.62 -12.26
N ARG A 68 -4.48 6.90 -12.40
CA ARG A 68 -4.04 7.95 -11.46
C ARG A 68 -4.49 7.66 -10.03
N ILE A 69 -5.74 7.23 -9.85
CA ILE A 69 -6.27 6.87 -8.53
C ILE A 69 -5.54 5.65 -7.99
N ALA A 70 -5.37 4.60 -8.78
CA ALA A 70 -4.66 3.38 -8.39
C ALA A 70 -3.21 3.68 -7.94
N LYS A 71 -2.51 4.54 -8.67
CA LYS A 71 -1.14 4.96 -8.31
C LYS A 71 -1.09 5.71 -6.97
N VAL A 72 -2.06 6.57 -6.70
CA VAL A 72 -2.15 7.28 -5.40
C VAL A 72 -2.36 6.29 -4.27
N VAL A 73 -3.28 5.34 -4.42
CA VAL A 73 -3.55 4.31 -3.42
C VAL A 73 -2.31 3.45 -3.18
N LYS A 74 -1.66 3.01 -4.26
CA LYS A 74 -0.42 2.22 -4.17
C LYS A 74 0.71 2.99 -3.47
N THR A 75 0.86 4.26 -3.75
CA THR A 75 1.86 5.11 -3.09
C THR A 75 1.61 5.21 -1.58
N ARG A 76 0.36 5.36 -1.16
CA ARG A 76 -0.02 5.32 0.27
C ARG A 76 0.32 3.97 0.89
N HIS A 77 -0.07 2.89 0.24
CA HIS A 77 0.23 1.52 0.67
C HIS A 77 1.73 1.32 0.88
N ASP A 78 2.53 1.66 -0.11
CA ASP A 78 3.98 1.49 -0.07
C ASP A 78 4.64 2.32 1.04
N ALA A 79 4.17 3.55 1.26
CA ALA A 79 4.66 4.42 2.34
C ALA A 79 4.35 3.84 3.73
N ILE A 80 3.14 3.37 3.94
CA ILE A 80 2.72 2.75 5.21
C ILE A 80 3.50 1.46 5.44
N LYS A 81 3.58 0.58 4.44
CA LYS A 81 4.33 -0.68 4.52
C LYS A 81 5.80 -0.43 4.86
N ALA A 82 6.44 0.53 4.20
CA ALA A 82 7.83 0.88 4.47
C ALA A 82 8.03 1.43 5.89
N PHE A 83 7.12 2.26 6.37
CA PHE A 83 7.14 2.76 7.76
C PHE A 83 7.02 1.61 8.77
N LEU A 84 6.07 0.70 8.58
CA LEU A 84 5.89 -0.47 9.45
C LEU A 84 7.12 -1.38 9.42
N SER A 85 7.79 -1.51 8.28
CA SER A 85 9.04 -2.28 8.15
C SER A 85 10.19 -1.63 8.93
N ILE A 86 10.28 -0.31 8.99
CA ILE A 86 11.24 0.43 9.83
C ILE A 86 10.99 0.13 11.31
N LEU A 87 9.73 -0.03 11.71
CA LEU A 87 9.34 -0.44 13.08
C LEU A 87 9.59 -1.92 13.37
N LEU A 88 10.26 -2.64 12.48
CA LEU A 88 10.56 -4.07 12.60
C LEU A 88 9.34 -5.00 12.60
N ILE A 89 8.24 -4.53 12.05
CA ILE A 89 7.05 -5.35 11.83
C ILE A 89 7.34 -6.30 10.64
N SER A 90 6.95 -7.57 10.77
CA SER A 90 7.17 -8.57 9.73
C SER A 90 6.53 -8.13 8.41
N GLU A 91 7.12 -8.53 7.28
CA GLU A 91 6.63 -8.19 5.94
C GLU A 91 5.16 -8.56 5.75
N LYS A 92 4.77 -9.76 6.17
CA LYS A 92 3.39 -10.25 6.08
C LYS A 92 2.40 -9.37 6.86
N THR A 93 2.77 -8.98 8.08
CA THR A 93 1.92 -8.11 8.92
C THR A 93 1.90 -6.69 8.38
N ALA A 94 3.04 -6.15 7.95
CA ALA A 94 3.14 -4.82 7.36
C ALA A 94 2.28 -4.70 6.09
N GLU A 95 2.30 -5.70 5.23
CA GLU A 95 1.45 -5.77 4.02
C GLU A 95 -0.03 -5.74 4.37
N ARG A 96 -0.45 -6.61 5.28
CA ARG A 96 -1.84 -6.70 5.71
C ARG A 96 -2.34 -5.41 6.36
N ASP A 97 -1.55 -4.83 7.23
CA ASP A 97 -1.94 -3.64 7.97
C ASP A 97 -1.89 -2.39 7.08
N ALA A 98 -0.95 -2.31 6.13
CA ALA A 98 -0.92 -1.26 5.13
C ALA A 98 -2.20 -1.26 4.27
N CYS A 99 -2.67 -2.42 3.80
CA CYS A 99 -3.93 -2.55 3.08
C CYS A 99 -5.15 -2.01 3.84
N LYS A 100 -5.13 -2.11 5.17
CA LYS A 100 -6.20 -1.57 6.01
C LYS A 100 -6.08 -0.07 6.22
N LEU A 101 -4.88 0.40 6.49
CA LEU A 101 -4.62 1.79 6.89
C LEU A 101 -4.65 2.78 5.72
N GLU A 102 -4.33 2.36 4.51
CA GLU A 102 -4.17 3.23 3.33
C GLU A 102 -5.42 4.04 2.98
N HIS A 103 -6.60 3.54 3.37
CA HIS A 103 -7.89 4.19 3.10
C HIS A 103 -8.33 5.13 4.23
N ASP A 104 -7.82 4.93 5.45
CA ASP A 104 -8.34 5.57 6.65
C ASP A 104 -7.44 6.69 7.17
N LEU A 105 -6.17 6.74 6.75
CA LEU A 105 -5.24 7.78 7.19
C LEU A 105 -5.47 9.10 6.44
N SER A 106 -5.34 10.20 7.19
CA SER A 106 -5.42 11.53 6.60
C SER A 106 -4.25 11.81 5.64
N PRO A 107 -4.43 12.73 4.67
CA PRO A 107 -3.34 13.17 3.79
C PRO A 107 -2.11 13.68 4.55
N GLU A 108 -2.30 14.40 5.64
CA GLU A 108 -1.21 14.90 6.50
C GLU A 108 -0.40 13.74 7.08
N THR A 109 -1.06 12.72 7.61
CA THR A 109 -0.38 11.53 8.14
C THR A 109 0.42 10.81 7.07
N ILE A 110 -0.17 10.58 5.89
CA ILE A 110 0.53 9.94 4.76
C ILE A 110 1.75 10.76 4.33
N GLU A 111 1.62 12.08 4.25
CA GLU A 111 2.73 12.97 3.88
C GLU A 111 3.89 12.85 4.87
N GLN A 112 3.60 12.91 6.18
CA GLN A 112 4.62 12.82 7.21
C GLN A 112 5.27 11.43 7.27
N LEU A 113 4.51 10.36 7.13
CA LEU A 113 5.05 8.99 7.01
C LEU A 113 5.98 8.88 5.82
N THR A 114 5.60 9.42 4.67
CA THR A 114 6.40 9.40 3.45
C THR A 114 7.72 10.17 3.63
N LYS A 115 7.66 11.35 4.25
CA LYS A 115 8.85 12.15 4.59
C LYS A 115 9.79 11.41 5.52
N PHE A 116 9.25 10.77 6.55
CA PHE A 116 10.05 9.99 7.50
C PHE A 116 10.73 8.78 6.82
N VAL A 117 9.99 8.02 6.02
CA VAL A 117 10.55 6.89 5.25
C VAL A 117 11.67 7.36 4.33
N ASN A 118 11.45 8.46 3.61
CA ASN A 118 12.48 9.03 2.72
C ASN A 118 13.71 9.51 3.50
N PHE A 119 13.51 10.12 4.65
CA PHE A 119 14.60 10.54 5.55
C PHE A 119 15.46 9.34 5.95
N VAL A 120 14.85 8.24 6.37
CA VAL A 120 15.57 7.02 6.75
C VAL A 120 16.30 6.40 5.55
N LYS A 121 15.63 6.29 4.40
CA LYS A 121 16.21 5.71 3.17
C LYS A 121 17.36 6.51 2.59
N LYS A 122 17.35 7.84 2.72
CA LYS A 122 18.40 8.73 2.22
C LYS A 122 19.56 8.90 3.18
N ALA A 123 19.51 8.34 4.38
CA ALA A 123 20.59 8.41 5.32
C ALA A 123 21.85 7.76 4.71
N PRO A 124 23.01 8.47 4.66
CA PRO A 124 24.23 7.93 4.04
C PRO A 124 24.83 6.77 4.82
N ILE A 125 24.50 6.66 6.09
CA ILE A 125 24.89 5.60 7.00
C ILE A 125 23.62 5.15 7.74
N TYR A 126 23.52 3.87 8.01
CA TYR A 126 22.39 3.33 8.79
C TYR A 126 22.28 4.10 10.13
N PRO A 127 21.12 4.69 10.45
CA PRO A 127 21.00 5.54 11.63
C PRO A 127 21.22 4.77 12.94
N LYS A 128 22.14 5.22 13.77
CA LYS A 128 22.46 4.57 15.07
C LYS A 128 21.22 4.45 15.98
N TRP A 129 20.33 5.43 15.94
CA TRP A 129 19.10 5.37 16.75
C TRP A 129 18.14 4.24 16.33
N LEU A 130 18.21 3.78 15.07
CA LEU A 130 17.47 2.58 14.64
C LEU A 130 18.11 1.30 15.19
N GLU A 131 19.44 1.26 15.33
CA GLU A 131 20.12 0.17 16.02
C GLU A 131 19.74 0.11 17.49
N HIS A 132 19.69 1.28 18.16
CA HIS A 132 19.23 1.37 19.55
C HIS A 132 17.77 0.90 19.70
N PHE A 133 16.90 1.29 18.77
CA PHE A 133 15.51 0.81 18.76
C PHE A 133 15.42 -0.72 18.61
N LYS A 134 16.21 -1.29 17.72
CA LYS A 134 16.27 -2.73 17.51
C LYS A 134 16.73 -3.46 18.79
N GLU A 135 17.74 -2.93 19.45
CA GLU A 135 18.25 -3.47 20.71
C GLU A 135 17.21 -3.35 21.83
N PHE A 136 16.54 -2.19 21.94
CA PHE A 136 15.45 -1.98 22.87
C PHE A 136 14.30 -2.99 22.67
N CYS A 137 13.95 -3.32 21.42
CA CYS A 137 12.92 -4.32 21.13
C CYS A 137 13.29 -5.72 21.66
N ILE A 138 14.58 -6.04 21.76
CA ILE A 138 15.07 -7.33 22.24
C ILE A 138 15.22 -7.32 23.78
N THR A 139 15.80 -6.27 24.33
CA THR A 139 16.22 -6.20 25.74
C THR A 139 15.23 -5.50 26.67
N GLY A 140 14.40 -4.60 26.11
CA GLY A 140 13.54 -3.70 26.89
C GLY A 140 14.29 -2.54 27.55
N GLU A 141 15.60 -2.41 27.31
CA GLU A 141 16.46 -1.38 27.91
C GLU A 141 16.96 -0.41 26.84
N TYR A 142 16.88 0.89 27.17
CA TYR A 142 17.44 1.93 26.30
C TYR A 142 18.93 2.06 26.55
N VAL A 143 19.73 1.53 25.62
CA VAL A 143 21.19 1.63 25.66
C VAL A 143 21.65 2.74 24.75
N CYS A 144 22.17 3.83 25.30
CA CYS A 144 22.82 4.91 24.56
C CYS A 144 24.22 5.11 25.10
N GLU A 145 25.24 4.92 24.29
CA GLU A 145 26.64 5.08 24.67
C GLU A 145 27.05 6.55 24.99
N HIS A 146 26.16 7.49 24.77
CA HIS A 146 26.43 8.93 24.91
C HIS A 146 25.86 9.61 26.15
N VAL A 147 25.26 8.85 27.08
CA VAL A 147 24.98 9.36 28.43
C VAL A 147 26.13 8.94 29.35
N LYS A 148 27.35 9.36 29.02
CA LYS A 148 28.36 9.56 30.03
C LYS A 148 28.32 11.02 30.41
N GLU A 149 27.77 11.22 31.56
CA GLU A 149 27.67 12.40 32.36
C GLU A 149 28.91 13.27 32.37
N SER A 150 28.68 14.53 32.29
CA SER A 150 29.44 15.48 33.08
C SER A 150 29.04 15.37 34.54
#